data_34c0a00815ebfec3bf9ea8ff959fb77c
#
_entry.id   34c0a00815ebfec3bf9ea8ff959fb77c
#
_cell.length_a   1.000
_cell.length_b   1.000
_cell.length_c   1.000
_cell.angle_alpha   90.00
_cell.angle_beta   90.00
_cell.angle_gamma   90.00
#
_symmetry.space_group_name_H-M   'P 1'
#
loop_
_entity.id
_entity.type
_entity.pdbx_description
1 polymer ?
#
loop_
_entity_poly.entity_id
_entity_poly.type
_entity_poly.pdbx_seq_one_letter_code
_entity_poly.pdbx_strand_id
1 'polypeptide(L)'
;PATGVSPSLGAIGMKEPPVQLDLPENPWLELRRLTPARIALGRTGTSIPTNAQLDFQFAHAQARDAVHLPFDHAGLSGQLAERGRDSLLLHSAATDRHSYLQRPDLGRRLSDESAQALREHAAANPGGVDLAVVVADGLSALAVHKHTLPFLTRMEEQTHAEGWSLSPVILVEQGRVAVADEIGQLLG
;
A
#
# COMPACT_ATOMS: atom_id res chain seq x y z
N PRO A 1 52.92 55.63 -12.81
CA PRO A 1 51.93 55.38 -11.78
C PRO A 1 50.53 55.48 -12.35
N ALA A 2 49.92 54.38 -12.52
CA ALA A 2 48.57 54.24 -13.05
C ALA A 2 47.62 53.89 -11.91
N THR A 3 46.74 54.81 -11.61
CA THR A 3 45.67 54.66 -10.62
C THR A 3 44.54 53.87 -11.24
N GLY A 4 44.38 52.61 -10.78
CA GLY A 4 43.25 51.78 -11.12
C GLY A 4 42.02 52.12 -10.24
N VAL A 5 40.96 52.55 -10.88
CA VAL A 5 39.65 52.74 -10.26
C VAL A 5 38.87 51.45 -10.41
N SER A 6 38.59 50.76 -9.29
CA SER A 6 37.65 49.62 -9.24
C SER A 6 36.22 50.13 -9.33
N PRO A 7 35.35 49.52 -10.15
CA PRO A 7 33.94 49.86 -10.13
C PRO A 7 33.28 49.21 -8.91
N SER A 8 32.59 50.02 -8.09
CA SER A 8 31.71 49.55 -7.01
C SER A 8 30.53 48.78 -7.57
N LEU A 9 30.39 47.49 -7.19
CA LEU A 9 29.17 46.74 -7.42
C LEU A 9 28.00 47.44 -6.71
N GLY A 10 27.06 47.91 -7.50
CA GLY A 10 25.82 48.51 -7.01
C GLY A 10 25.02 47.50 -6.14
N ALA A 11 24.52 48.00 -5.04
CA ALA A 11 23.63 47.28 -4.13
C ALA A 11 22.43 46.70 -4.90
N ILE A 12 22.34 45.39 -4.91
CA ILE A 12 21.15 44.65 -5.37
C ILE A 12 19.99 45.06 -4.48
N GLY A 13 19.02 45.77 -5.03
CA GLY A 13 17.83 46.22 -4.32
C GLY A 13 17.17 45.12 -3.53
N MET A 14 16.92 45.38 -2.25
CA MET A 14 16.13 44.53 -1.39
C MET A 14 14.76 44.31 -2.02
N LYS A 15 14.48 43.08 -2.43
CA LYS A 15 13.16 42.69 -2.87
C LYS A 15 12.18 42.95 -1.71
N GLU A 16 11.17 43.75 -1.96
CA GLU A 16 10.07 43.91 -1.00
C GLU A 16 9.57 42.55 -0.58
N PRO A 17 9.25 42.35 0.73
CA PRO A 17 8.70 41.11 1.18
C PRO A 17 7.39 40.83 0.41
N PRO A 18 7.11 39.55 0.08
CA PRO A 18 5.92 39.23 -0.68
C PRO A 18 4.69 39.77 0.06
N VAL A 19 3.83 40.48 -0.67
CA VAL A 19 2.57 41.00 -0.17
C VAL A 19 1.79 39.82 0.39
N GLN A 20 1.62 39.82 1.70
CA GLN A 20 0.81 38.83 2.40
C GLN A 20 -0.66 39.19 2.10
N LEU A 21 -1.23 38.53 1.10
CA LEU A 21 -2.66 38.65 0.82
C LEU A 21 -3.40 38.05 2.01
N ASP A 22 -4.14 38.86 2.74
CA ASP A 22 -5.13 38.42 3.73
C ASP A 22 -6.25 37.67 2.99
N LEU A 23 -6.03 36.38 2.79
CA LEU A 23 -7.06 35.49 2.27
C LEU A 23 -8.06 35.22 3.40
N PRO A 24 -9.36 35.33 3.15
CA PRO A 24 -10.35 35.02 4.18
C PRO A 24 -10.10 33.62 4.72
N GLU A 25 -10.10 33.49 6.05
CA GLU A 25 -9.96 32.21 6.72
C GLU A 25 -10.97 31.21 6.16
N ASN A 26 -10.48 30.07 5.72
CA ASN A 26 -11.35 29.02 5.23
C ASN A 26 -12.03 28.32 6.42
N PRO A 27 -13.35 28.52 6.63
CA PRO A 27 -14.05 27.98 7.80
C PRO A 27 -14.05 26.44 7.86
N TRP A 28 -13.74 25.79 6.74
CA TRP A 28 -13.67 24.34 6.64
C TRP A 28 -12.34 23.73 7.07
N LEU A 29 -11.34 24.54 7.45
CA LEU A 29 -10.02 24.05 7.87
C LEU A 29 -10.11 23.14 9.11
N GLU A 30 -11.04 23.41 10.02
CA GLU A 30 -11.22 22.58 11.21
C GLU A 30 -11.63 21.14 10.88
N LEU A 31 -12.40 20.94 9.82
CA LEU A 31 -12.80 19.60 9.39
C LEU A 31 -11.62 18.73 8.94
N ARG A 32 -10.52 19.33 8.52
CA ARG A 32 -9.30 18.60 8.15
C ARG A 32 -8.69 17.82 9.31
N ARG A 33 -8.99 18.20 10.55
CA ARG A 33 -8.51 17.49 11.75
C ARG A 33 -9.22 16.15 11.95
N LEU A 34 -10.40 15.99 11.34
CA LEU A 34 -11.26 14.82 11.51
C LEU A 34 -11.08 13.78 10.39
N THR A 35 -10.38 14.11 9.32
CA THR A 35 -10.23 13.23 8.16
C THR A 35 -8.94 13.52 7.40
N PRO A 36 -8.25 12.49 6.87
CA PRO A 36 -7.14 12.65 5.94
C PRO A 36 -7.60 13.04 4.53
N ALA A 37 -8.91 13.16 4.28
CA ALA A 37 -9.44 13.53 2.99
C ALA A 37 -8.98 14.95 2.57
N ARG A 38 -8.84 15.18 1.27
CA ARG A 38 -8.41 16.45 0.69
C ARG A 38 -9.58 17.42 0.58
N ILE A 39 -10.04 17.90 1.73
CA ILE A 39 -11.08 18.91 1.85
C ILE A 39 -10.47 20.27 2.23
N ALA A 40 -11.22 21.34 2.06
CA ALA A 40 -10.84 22.69 2.48
C ALA A 40 -9.49 23.15 1.90
N LEU A 41 -9.19 22.81 0.63
CA LEU A 41 -7.91 23.13 0.01
C LEU A 41 -7.72 24.62 -0.31
N GLY A 42 -8.79 25.40 -0.23
CA GLY A 42 -8.79 26.80 -0.64
C GLY A 42 -8.95 26.99 -2.14
N ARG A 43 -8.91 28.26 -2.57
CA ARG A 43 -8.97 28.64 -3.98
C ARG A 43 -8.02 29.81 -4.24
N THR A 44 -7.45 29.83 -5.42
CA THR A 44 -6.70 30.98 -5.97
C THR A 44 -7.39 31.35 -7.28
N GLY A 45 -8.32 32.30 -7.22
CA GLY A 45 -9.26 32.57 -8.32
C GLY A 45 -10.16 31.34 -8.57
N THR A 46 -10.14 30.82 -9.81
CA THR A 46 -10.87 29.59 -10.20
C THR A 46 -10.08 28.32 -10.00
N SER A 47 -8.81 28.41 -9.58
CA SER A 47 -7.87 27.29 -9.48
C SER A 47 -7.66 26.83 -8.04
N ILE A 48 -7.14 25.61 -7.88
CA ILE A 48 -6.62 25.08 -6.62
C ILE A 48 -5.28 25.78 -6.34
N PRO A 49 -4.95 26.14 -5.07
CA PRO A 49 -3.64 26.67 -4.70
C PRO A 49 -2.49 25.74 -5.12
N THR A 50 -1.38 26.31 -5.55
CA THR A 50 -0.22 25.56 -6.07
C THR A 50 0.34 24.55 -5.06
N ASN A 51 0.41 24.91 -3.76
CA ASN A 51 0.87 24.00 -2.72
C ASN A 51 -0.01 22.75 -2.63
N ALA A 52 -1.34 22.90 -2.62
CA ALA A 52 -2.27 21.77 -2.59
C ALA A 52 -2.18 20.90 -3.86
N GLN A 53 -1.89 21.50 -5.00
CA GLN A 53 -1.67 20.78 -6.25
C GLN A 53 -0.34 19.99 -6.22
N LEU A 54 0.74 20.58 -5.71
CA LEU A 54 2.04 19.90 -5.57
C LEU A 54 1.94 18.72 -4.56
N ASP A 55 1.29 18.94 -3.43
CA ASP A 55 1.01 17.87 -2.46
C ASP A 55 0.25 16.70 -3.08
N PHE A 56 -0.72 17.02 -3.96
CA PHE A 56 -1.44 15.99 -4.70
C PHE A 56 -0.54 15.23 -5.66
N GLN A 57 0.25 15.92 -6.46
CA GLN A 57 1.14 15.29 -7.43
C GLN A 57 2.16 14.38 -6.73
N PHE A 58 2.71 14.81 -5.60
CA PHE A 58 3.64 14.03 -4.81
C PHE A 58 2.98 12.75 -4.26
N ALA A 59 1.81 12.88 -3.62
CA ALA A 59 1.08 11.74 -3.11
C ALA A 59 0.63 10.77 -4.21
N HIS A 60 0.25 11.29 -5.37
CA HIS A 60 -0.09 10.48 -6.54
C HIS A 60 1.11 9.71 -7.09
N ALA A 61 2.29 10.34 -7.16
CA ALA A 61 3.52 9.67 -7.57
C ALA A 61 3.88 8.54 -6.60
N GLN A 62 3.83 8.80 -5.29
CA GLN A 62 4.07 7.77 -4.27
C GLN A 62 3.08 6.59 -4.37
N ALA A 63 1.78 6.88 -4.59
CA ALA A 63 0.77 5.85 -4.76
C ALA A 63 1.02 5.01 -6.02
N ARG A 64 1.43 5.63 -7.11
CA ARG A 64 1.80 4.93 -8.34
C ARG A 64 3.00 4.01 -8.13
N ASP A 65 4.03 4.47 -7.45
CA ASP A 65 5.21 3.66 -7.14
C ASP A 65 4.83 2.45 -6.26
N ALA A 66 3.97 2.66 -5.25
CA ALA A 66 3.47 1.58 -4.40
C ALA A 66 2.66 0.52 -5.17
N VAL A 67 1.89 0.94 -6.19
CA VAL A 67 1.10 0.03 -7.05
C VAL A 67 2.01 -0.85 -7.92
N HIS A 68 3.15 -0.32 -8.37
CA HIS A 68 4.07 -1.04 -9.27
C HIS A 68 5.23 -1.73 -8.56
N LEU A 69 5.36 -1.56 -7.25
CA LEU A 69 6.39 -2.26 -6.46
C LEU A 69 6.13 -3.78 -6.52
N PRO A 70 7.14 -4.59 -6.90
CA PRO A 70 7.01 -6.05 -6.89
C PRO A 70 6.76 -6.57 -5.47
N PHE A 71 6.00 -7.65 -5.37
CA PHE A 71 5.81 -8.35 -4.12
C PHE A 71 7.00 -9.28 -3.85
N ASP A 72 7.80 -8.95 -2.85
CA ASP A 72 8.89 -9.81 -2.37
C ASP A 72 8.32 -10.92 -1.48
N HIS A 73 7.64 -11.88 -2.09
CA HIS A 73 7.07 -13.03 -1.41
C HIS A 73 8.16 -13.93 -0.79
N ALA A 74 9.34 -14.03 -1.42
CA ALA A 74 10.44 -14.85 -0.92
C ALA A 74 11.03 -14.28 0.38
N GLY A 75 11.27 -12.97 0.42
CA GLY A 75 11.71 -12.29 1.63
C GLY A 75 10.68 -12.38 2.76
N LEU A 76 9.39 -12.22 2.46
CA LEU A 76 8.33 -12.35 3.45
C LEU A 76 8.19 -13.79 3.96
N SER A 77 8.25 -14.80 3.07
CA SER A 77 8.25 -16.22 3.45
C SER A 77 9.42 -16.57 4.37
N GLY A 78 10.63 -16.08 4.07
CA GLY A 78 11.79 -16.23 4.93
C GLY A 78 11.59 -15.66 6.33
N GLN A 79 11.04 -14.43 6.43
CA GLN A 79 10.74 -13.79 7.71
C GLN A 79 9.64 -14.52 8.50
N LEU A 80 8.69 -15.15 7.83
CA LEU A 80 7.68 -16.02 8.44
C LEU A 80 8.32 -17.29 9.01
N ALA A 81 9.18 -17.94 8.22
CA ALA A 81 9.90 -19.17 8.62
C ALA A 81 10.80 -18.93 9.85
N GLU A 82 11.50 -17.78 9.93
CA GLU A 82 12.28 -17.37 11.10
C GLU A 82 11.45 -17.28 12.39
N ARG A 83 10.13 -17.10 12.26
CA ARG A 83 9.17 -17.06 13.36
C ARG A 83 8.41 -18.38 13.57
N GLY A 84 8.85 -19.43 12.92
CA GLY A 84 8.21 -20.74 13.00
C GLY A 84 6.84 -20.81 12.31
N ARG A 85 6.61 -19.94 11.31
CA ARG A 85 5.37 -19.90 10.52
C ARG A 85 5.61 -20.45 9.12
N ASP A 86 4.84 -21.46 8.77
CA ASP A 86 4.81 -21.95 7.40
C ASP A 86 4.05 -20.98 6.50
N SER A 87 4.44 -20.93 5.24
CA SER A 87 3.75 -20.15 4.22
C SER A 87 3.55 -20.95 2.95
N LEU A 88 2.45 -20.67 2.24
CA LEU A 88 2.13 -21.26 0.95
C LEU A 88 2.04 -20.12 -0.09
N LEU A 89 2.84 -20.21 -1.15
CA LEU A 89 2.82 -19.24 -2.23
C LEU A 89 1.84 -19.67 -3.32
N LEU A 90 0.91 -18.79 -3.63
CA LEU A 90 -0.09 -18.95 -4.67
C LEU A 90 -0.08 -17.73 -5.61
N HIS A 91 -0.69 -17.89 -6.77
CA HIS A 91 -0.86 -16.83 -7.76
C HIS A 91 -2.32 -16.74 -8.22
N SER A 92 -2.81 -15.52 -8.43
CA SER A 92 -4.12 -15.35 -9.03
C SER A 92 -4.14 -15.72 -10.51
N ALA A 93 -5.30 -15.71 -11.14
CA ALA A 93 -5.44 -15.91 -12.58
C ALA A 93 -4.90 -14.73 -13.42
N ALA A 94 -4.53 -13.60 -12.80
CA ALA A 94 -3.86 -12.49 -13.48
C ALA A 94 -2.36 -12.80 -13.61
N THR A 95 -1.89 -12.99 -14.83
CA THR A 95 -0.52 -13.45 -15.13
C THR A 95 0.57 -12.43 -14.81
N ASP A 96 0.22 -11.16 -14.75
CA ASP A 96 1.15 -10.06 -14.53
C ASP A 96 0.44 -8.82 -13.96
N ARG A 97 1.22 -7.80 -13.56
CA ARG A 97 0.68 -6.56 -12.98
C ARG A 97 -0.22 -5.79 -13.93
N HIS A 98 0.04 -5.81 -15.21
CA HIS A 98 -0.78 -5.12 -16.20
C HIS A 98 -2.16 -5.77 -16.31
N SER A 99 -2.19 -7.09 -16.43
CA SER A 99 -3.42 -7.91 -16.44
C SER A 99 -4.21 -7.72 -15.16
N TYR A 100 -3.57 -7.73 -14.01
CA TYR A 100 -4.18 -7.47 -12.71
C TYR A 100 -4.89 -6.11 -12.65
N LEU A 101 -4.28 -5.05 -13.18
CA LEU A 101 -4.84 -3.70 -13.15
C LEU A 101 -6.03 -3.56 -14.12
N GLN A 102 -5.97 -4.19 -15.29
CA GLN A 102 -7.00 -4.08 -16.32
C GLN A 102 -8.15 -5.08 -16.17
N ARG A 103 -7.88 -6.26 -15.60
CA ARG A 103 -8.81 -7.38 -15.47
C ARG A 103 -9.01 -7.76 -14.01
N PRO A 104 -9.81 -6.95 -13.28
CA PRO A 104 -10.05 -7.19 -11.85
C PRO A 104 -10.68 -8.55 -11.55
N ASP A 105 -11.37 -9.14 -12.49
CA ASP A 105 -11.95 -10.48 -12.41
C ASP A 105 -10.89 -11.57 -12.25
N LEU A 106 -9.74 -11.44 -12.93
CA LEU A 106 -8.63 -12.40 -12.85
C LEU A 106 -7.94 -12.39 -11.48
N GLY A 107 -7.79 -11.23 -10.87
CA GLY A 107 -7.19 -11.11 -9.53
C GLY A 107 -8.09 -11.64 -8.40
N ARG A 108 -9.35 -11.97 -8.68
CA ARG A 108 -10.33 -12.49 -7.71
C ARG A 108 -10.38 -14.02 -7.64
N ARG A 109 -9.63 -14.69 -8.48
CA ARG A 109 -9.58 -16.15 -8.58
C ARG A 109 -8.13 -16.61 -8.56
N LEU A 110 -7.90 -17.80 -8.07
CA LEU A 110 -6.60 -18.46 -8.21
C LEU A 110 -6.34 -18.87 -9.67
N SER A 111 -5.07 -18.98 -10.02
CA SER A 111 -4.68 -19.73 -11.23
C SER A 111 -5.04 -21.21 -11.03
N ASP A 112 -5.26 -21.93 -12.14
CA ASP A 112 -5.60 -23.36 -12.06
C ASP A 112 -4.52 -24.18 -11.32
N GLU A 113 -3.26 -23.83 -11.52
CA GLU A 113 -2.11 -24.43 -10.85
C GLU A 113 -2.16 -24.17 -9.32
N SER A 114 -2.39 -22.92 -8.92
CA SER A 114 -2.48 -22.55 -7.50
C SER A 114 -3.70 -23.18 -6.83
N ALA A 115 -4.83 -23.24 -7.51
CA ALA A 115 -6.02 -23.90 -7.00
C ALA A 115 -5.80 -25.42 -6.82
N GLN A 116 -5.06 -26.04 -7.74
CA GLN A 116 -4.71 -27.46 -7.62
C GLN A 116 -3.75 -27.70 -6.45
N ALA A 117 -2.69 -26.90 -6.32
CA ALA A 117 -1.74 -27.01 -5.22
C ALA A 117 -2.43 -26.84 -3.85
N LEU A 118 -3.41 -25.93 -3.76
CA LEU A 118 -4.16 -25.69 -2.54
C LEU A 118 -5.08 -26.89 -2.20
N ARG A 119 -5.74 -27.51 -3.20
CA ARG A 119 -6.54 -28.73 -3.01
C ARG A 119 -5.67 -29.90 -2.50
N GLU A 120 -4.46 -30.06 -3.05
CA GLU A 120 -3.51 -31.08 -2.62
C GLU A 120 -3.07 -30.85 -1.17
N HIS A 121 -2.81 -29.59 -0.82
CA HIS A 121 -2.49 -29.20 0.56
C HIS A 121 -3.67 -29.53 1.51
N ALA A 122 -4.89 -29.16 1.16
CA ALA A 122 -6.07 -29.45 1.96
C ALA A 122 -6.31 -30.97 2.13
N ALA A 123 -6.13 -31.73 1.05
CA ALA A 123 -6.26 -33.19 1.09
C ALA A 123 -5.21 -33.88 1.99
N ALA A 124 -4.01 -33.30 2.07
CA ALA A 124 -2.95 -33.77 2.95
C ALA A 124 -3.19 -33.39 4.43
N ASN A 125 -4.06 -32.40 4.68
CA ASN A 125 -4.38 -31.86 6.02
C ASN A 125 -5.89 -31.90 6.28
N PRO A 126 -6.52 -33.06 6.40
CA PRO A 126 -7.98 -33.20 6.42
C PRO A 126 -8.67 -32.69 7.70
N GLY A 127 -7.90 -32.14 8.64
CA GLY A 127 -8.46 -31.61 9.91
C GLY A 127 -9.21 -30.28 9.77
N GLY A 128 -9.12 -29.62 8.62
CA GLY A 128 -9.60 -28.25 8.44
C GLY A 128 -8.85 -27.23 9.31
N VAL A 129 -9.21 -25.98 9.19
CA VAL A 129 -8.65 -24.88 9.99
C VAL A 129 -9.78 -23.92 10.39
N ASP A 130 -9.66 -23.32 11.60
CA ASP A 130 -10.65 -22.34 12.05
C ASP A 130 -10.43 -20.98 11.36
N LEU A 131 -9.17 -20.67 10.99
CA LEU A 131 -8.82 -19.41 10.35
C LEU A 131 -7.70 -19.59 9.32
N ALA A 132 -7.95 -19.16 8.09
CA ALA A 132 -6.95 -19.02 7.05
C ALA A 132 -6.57 -17.55 6.87
N VAL A 133 -5.26 -17.25 6.89
CA VAL A 133 -4.74 -15.90 6.67
C VAL A 133 -4.20 -15.78 5.27
N VAL A 134 -4.84 -14.93 4.48
CA VAL A 134 -4.45 -14.64 3.10
C VAL A 134 -3.79 -13.26 3.01
N VAL A 135 -2.56 -13.24 2.55
CA VAL A 135 -1.76 -12.02 2.33
C VAL A 135 -1.59 -11.83 0.84
N ALA A 136 -2.32 -10.88 0.28
CA ALA A 136 -2.26 -10.55 -1.14
C ALA A 136 -1.58 -9.19 -1.34
N ASP A 137 -0.78 -9.07 -2.39
CA ASP A 137 -0.06 -7.82 -2.72
C ASP A 137 -1.00 -6.65 -3.05
N GLY A 138 -2.19 -6.94 -3.53
CA GLY A 138 -3.24 -5.95 -3.79
C GLY A 138 -2.74 -4.78 -4.62
N LEU A 139 -3.01 -3.55 -4.15
CA LEU A 139 -2.53 -2.31 -4.76
C LEU A 139 -1.28 -1.74 -4.08
N SER A 140 -0.70 -2.42 -3.10
CA SER A 140 0.49 -1.94 -2.39
C SER A 140 1.27 -3.07 -1.73
N ALA A 141 2.21 -3.66 -2.46
CA ALA A 141 3.19 -4.59 -1.89
C ALA A 141 3.97 -3.96 -0.72
N LEU A 142 4.22 -2.63 -0.77
CA LEU A 142 4.88 -1.90 0.31
C LEU A 142 4.10 -1.97 1.63
N ALA A 143 2.78 -1.83 1.58
CA ALA A 143 1.93 -1.94 2.78
C ALA A 143 1.96 -3.36 3.34
N VAL A 144 1.91 -4.37 2.46
CA VAL A 144 2.01 -5.77 2.84
C VAL A 144 3.34 -6.04 3.55
N HIS A 145 4.47 -5.66 2.97
CA HIS A 145 5.80 -5.86 3.57
C HIS A 145 5.93 -5.19 4.94
N LYS A 146 5.36 -4.00 5.12
CA LYS A 146 5.46 -3.26 6.39
C LYS A 146 4.56 -3.80 7.49
N HIS A 147 3.39 -4.31 7.13
CA HIS A 147 2.33 -4.53 8.10
C HIS A 147 1.95 -5.99 8.34
N THR A 148 2.34 -6.92 7.46
CA THR A 148 1.98 -8.34 7.62
C THR A 148 2.48 -8.92 8.94
N LEU A 149 3.76 -8.80 9.24
CA LEU A 149 4.32 -9.41 10.45
C LEU A 149 3.79 -8.78 11.75
N PRO A 150 3.71 -7.44 11.89
CA PRO A 150 3.08 -6.85 13.07
C PRO A 150 1.62 -7.22 13.24
N PHE A 151 0.88 -7.32 12.12
CA PHE A 151 -0.52 -7.74 12.14
C PHE A 151 -0.65 -9.20 12.60
N LEU A 152 0.11 -10.13 12.00
CA LEU A 152 0.09 -11.53 12.37
C LEU A 152 0.41 -11.74 13.85
N THR A 153 1.44 -11.08 14.38
CA THR A 153 1.80 -11.17 15.79
C THR A 153 0.61 -10.81 16.70
N ARG A 154 -0.10 -9.73 16.39
CA ARG A 154 -1.27 -9.31 17.18
C ARG A 154 -2.47 -10.24 17.04
N MET A 155 -2.70 -10.72 15.84
CA MET A 155 -3.77 -11.67 15.56
C MET A 155 -3.55 -12.99 16.30
N GLU A 156 -2.31 -13.49 16.28
CA GLU A 156 -1.93 -14.75 16.93
C GLU A 156 -2.09 -14.71 18.45
N GLU A 157 -1.77 -13.59 19.09
CA GLU A 157 -2.02 -13.39 20.53
C GLU A 157 -3.50 -13.63 20.87
N GLN A 158 -4.42 -13.23 20.00
CA GLN A 158 -5.86 -13.38 20.20
C GLN A 158 -6.36 -14.78 19.82
N THR A 159 -5.94 -15.29 18.67
CA THR A 159 -6.39 -16.63 18.21
C THR A 159 -5.89 -17.75 19.08
N HIS A 160 -4.67 -17.63 19.65
CA HIS A 160 -4.18 -18.58 20.64
C HIS A 160 -5.02 -18.60 21.93
N ALA A 161 -5.48 -17.44 22.37
CA ALA A 161 -6.34 -17.35 23.56
C ALA A 161 -7.69 -18.04 23.34
N GLU A 162 -8.19 -18.05 22.11
CA GLU A 162 -9.45 -18.70 21.71
C GLU A 162 -9.27 -20.18 21.32
N GLY A 163 -8.02 -20.66 21.21
CA GLY A 163 -7.71 -22.05 20.85
C GLY A 163 -7.93 -22.38 19.36
N TRP A 164 -7.92 -21.38 18.46
CA TRP A 164 -8.14 -21.57 17.03
C TRP A 164 -6.95 -22.21 16.33
N SER A 165 -7.24 -23.13 15.43
CA SER A 165 -6.28 -23.69 14.49
C SER A 165 -6.09 -22.76 13.30
N LEU A 166 -4.82 -22.51 12.93
CA LEU A 166 -4.46 -21.61 11.84
C LEU A 166 -3.88 -22.39 10.65
N SER A 167 -4.23 -21.97 9.44
CA SER A 167 -3.52 -22.44 8.24
C SER A 167 -2.09 -21.90 8.18
N PRO A 168 -1.20 -22.47 7.33
CA PRO A 168 -0.05 -21.72 6.85
C PRO A 168 -0.47 -20.35 6.33
N VAL A 169 0.43 -19.36 6.41
CA VAL A 169 0.14 -18.03 5.84
C VAL A 169 0.13 -18.13 4.32
N ILE A 170 -0.99 -17.81 3.69
CA ILE A 170 -1.16 -17.93 2.25
C ILE A 170 -0.77 -16.62 1.58
N LEU A 171 0.36 -16.63 0.86
CA LEU A 171 0.87 -15.48 0.11
C LEU A 171 0.32 -15.56 -1.32
N VAL A 172 -0.38 -14.54 -1.79
CA VAL A 172 -0.98 -14.53 -3.13
C VAL A 172 -0.44 -13.37 -3.95
N GLU A 173 0.24 -13.69 -5.05
CA GLU A 173 0.64 -12.70 -6.03
C GLU A 173 -0.53 -12.28 -6.91
N GLN A 174 -0.59 -10.97 -7.22
CA GLN A 174 -1.64 -10.35 -8.04
C GLN A 174 -3.06 -10.63 -7.50
N GLY A 175 -3.18 -10.80 -6.16
CA GLY A 175 -4.44 -11.12 -5.51
C GLY A 175 -5.29 -9.89 -5.20
N ARG A 176 -6.61 -10.03 -5.36
CA ARG A 176 -7.63 -9.10 -4.85
C ARG A 176 -8.33 -9.73 -3.66
N VAL A 177 -8.95 -8.93 -2.81
CA VAL A 177 -9.61 -9.39 -1.57
C VAL A 177 -10.48 -10.62 -1.78
N ALA A 178 -11.27 -10.68 -2.86
CA ALA A 178 -12.18 -11.79 -3.13
C ALA A 178 -11.48 -13.13 -3.45
N VAL A 179 -10.16 -13.18 -3.68
CA VAL A 179 -9.43 -14.46 -3.82
C VAL A 179 -9.47 -15.27 -2.53
N ALA A 180 -9.63 -14.60 -1.38
CA ALA A 180 -9.73 -15.26 -0.09
C ALA A 180 -10.99 -16.14 0.03
N ASP A 181 -12.08 -15.79 -0.66
CA ASP A 181 -13.32 -16.59 -0.66
C ASP A 181 -13.08 -17.94 -1.32
N GLU A 182 -12.41 -17.98 -2.47
CA GLU A 182 -12.04 -19.21 -3.16
C GLU A 182 -11.06 -20.05 -2.32
N ILE A 183 -10.07 -19.40 -1.72
CA ILE A 183 -9.10 -20.07 -0.83
C ILE A 183 -9.81 -20.73 0.35
N GLY A 184 -10.70 -20.01 1.03
CA GLY A 184 -11.48 -20.57 2.14
C GLY A 184 -12.34 -21.75 1.72
N GLN A 185 -12.99 -21.69 0.56
CA GLN A 185 -13.78 -22.81 0.02
C GLN A 185 -12.93 -24.06 -0.30
N LEU A 186 -11.68 -23.87 -0.71
CA LEU A 186 -10.79 -24.99 -1.04
C LEU A 186 -10.13 -25.62 0.18
N LEU A 187 -10.01 -24.87 1.26
CA LEU A 187 -9.47 -25.37 2.54
C LEU A 187 -10.51 -26.11 3.39
N GLY A 188 -11.80 -25.87 3.16
CA GLY A 188 -12.93 -26.46 3.92
C GLY A 188 -13.38 -25.54 5.02
#